data_bd61de93283fb944c7e997b8e0cadae2
#
_entry.id   bd61de93283fb944c7e997b8e0cadae2
#
_cell.length_a   1.000
_cell.length_b   1.000
_cell.length_c   1.000
_cell.angle_alpha   90.00
_cell.angle_beta   90.00
_cell.angle_gamma   90.00
#
_symmetry.space_group_name_H-M   'P 1'
#
loop_
_entity.id
_entity.type
_entity.pdbx_description
1 polymer ?
#
loop_
_entity_poly.entity_id
_entity_poly.type
_entity_poly.pdbx_seq_one_letter_code
_entity_poly.pdbx_strand_id
1 'polypeptide(L)'
;MKVAYGRVGVAADHPLSVKIGMDVLEDGGNAFDAAIAISASLSVLQPQSGGPGGDAFLMFFRDREIRAFASYGRSFSGFDAERFIKESPTRGPLTATVPGLVALWGRINEELGLMPLEDLLQPAISLAFNGFRAGKMLANASASSEKEIGRYKWAKYFRGIREGDLVVNRDMARTLKAIVQRGWKDFYEGELAERIVGELREQGVGAELEDLRRHEAEEVKPLSLEIDGRVLYELPPSTIGVTTLHLISALHELGLDELGFGDPKRIAAWMEPIKAAYAFRDRYIGDPDHMGISVERMLKYSEIKNAAEKGLVGGRSGGDTTFFIVSDGEHLVGFIQSLFNPFGSGLIIGGFPVQNRGVGFARAMNLPNSPAPRKRPMHTLSILGIDEGDARRIIGCVGGDYRPQLHLRAYENIYVYRMGDAEALMAPRFIFSPAGNEWKVEVENGLSFSEEAGLSFMRVPLFGTHGHIHTARMDRRGVLYLASDPRTEGISMSL
;
A
#
# COMPACT_ATOMS: atom_id res chain seq x y z
N MET A 1 5.29 17.09 -16.07
CA MET A 1 4.14 16.74 -15.21
C MET A 1 3.46 18.03 -14.76
N LYS A 2 2.15 18.04 -14.61
CA LYS A 2 1.40 19.22 -14.17
C LYS A 2 0.65 18.85 -12.89
N VAL A 3 0.45 19.82 -12.01
CA VAL A 3 -0.48 19.70 -10.89
C VAL A 3 -1.89 19.92 -11.44
N ALA A 4 -2.85 19.08 -11.05
CA ALA A 4 -4.25 19.37 -11.27
C ALA A 4 -4.76 20.26 -10.13
N TYR A 5 -5.51 21.28 -10.47
CA TYR A 5 -6.06 22.26 -9.52
C TYR A 5 -7.58 22.28 -9.64
N GLY A 6 -8.28 22.26 -8.51
CA GLY A 6 -9.73 22.34 -8.48
C GLY A 6 -10.27 22.37 -7.05
N ARG A 7 -11.49 21.88 -6.86
CA ARG A 7 -12.10 21.66 -5.55
C ARG A 7 -12.37 20.18 -5.32
N VAL A 8 -12.69 19.47 -6.41
CA VAL A 8 -13.03 18.06 -6.46
C VAL A 8 -12.03 17.38 -7.36
N GLY A 9 -11.55 16.17 -7.04
CA GLY A 9 -10.60 15.52 -7.92
C GLY A 9 -10.10 14.17 -7.43
N VAL A 10 -9.39 13.49 -8.35
CA VAL A 10 -8.84 12.15 -8.18
C VAL A 10 -7.41 12.09 -8.69
N ALA A 11 -6.54 11.41 -7.96
CA ALA A 11 -5.22 10.95 -8.43
C ALA A 11 -5.13 9.44 -8.21
N ALA A 12 -4.93 8.64 -9.25
CA ALA A 12 -4.87 7.19 -9.15
C ALA A 12 -3.96 6.56 -10.21
N ASP A 13 -3.61 5.29 -10.00
CA ASP A 13 -2.62 4.54 -10.78
C ASP A 13 -3.06 4.16 -12.21
N HIS A 14 -4.33 4.40 -12.58
CA HIS A 14 -4.83 4.07 -13.92
C HIS A 14 -5.82 5.14 -14.44
N PRO A 15 -5.68 5.62 -15.70
CA PRO A 15 -6.54 6.68 -16.24
C PRO A 15 -8.04 6.35 -16.23
N LEU A 16 -8.42 5.10 -16.53
CA LEU A 16 -9.84 4.68 -16.48
C LEU A 16 -10.41 4.71 -15.06
N SER A 17 -9.58 4.38 -14.03
CA SER A 17 -10.03 4.48 -12.65
C SER A 17 -10.21 5.92 -12.20
N VAL A 18 -9.34 6.83 -12.67
CA VAL A 18 -9.52 8.27 -12.44
C VAL A 18 -10.83 8.75 -13.06
N LYS A 19 -11.10 8.37 -14.31
CA LYS A 19 -12.37 8.72 -14.96
C LYS A 19 -13.57 8.18 -14.18
N ILE A 20 -13.56 6.91 -13.78
CA ILE A 20 -14.64 6.30 -13.00
C ILE A 20 -14.89 7.04 -11.70
N GLY A 21 -13.81 7.40 -10.98
CA GLY A 21 -13.93 8.18 -9.75
C GLY A 21 -14.51 9.57 -9.98
N MET A 22 -14.10 10.24 -11.06
CA MET A 22 -14.66 11.55 -11.45
C MET A 22 -16.14 11.43 -11.82
N ASP A 23 -16.55 10.41 -12.60
CA ASP A 23 -17.94 10.18 -12.95
C ASP A 23 -18.82 10.03 -11.69
N VAL A 24 -18.37 9.25 -10.69
CA VAL A 24 -19.09 9.08 -9.41
C VAL A 24 -19.25 10.41 -8.68
N LEU A 25 -18.20 11.26 -8.64
CA LEU A 25 -18.29 12.58 -8.02
C LEU A 25 -19.21 13.53 -8.79
N GLU A 26 -19.24 13.48 -10.13
CA GLU A 26 -20.12 14.27 -10.97
C GLU A 26 -21.61 13.81 -10.85
N ASP A 27 -21.84 12.52 -10.63
CA ASP A 27 -23.15 11.92 -10.43
C ASP A 27 -23.70 12.13 -9.00
N GLY A 28 -22.98 12.86 -8.14
CA GLY A 28 -23.41 13.25 -6.79
C GLY A 28 -22.98 12.29 -5.67
N GLY A 29 -22.12 11.34 -5.96
CA GLY A 29 -21.42 10.55 -4.94
C GLY A 29 -20.38 11.39 -4.19
N ASN A 30 -20.00 10.95 -2.99
CA ASN A 30 -18.94 11.58 -2.21
C ASN A 30 -17.57 10.93 -2.44
N ALA A 31 -16.54 11.40 -1.72
CA ALA A 31 -15.19 10.87 -1.84
C ALA A 31 -15.07 9.37 -1.48
N PHE A 32 -15.92 8.86 -0.61
CA PHE A 32 -15.93 7.45 -0.21
C PHE A 32 -16.57 6.56 -1.28
N ASP A 33 -17.65 7.02 -1.91
CA ASP A 33 -18.28 6.36 -3.06
C ASP A 33 -17.29 6.25 -4.22
N ALA A 34 -16.65 7.37 -4.57
CA ALA A 34 -15.63 7.39 -5.60
C ALA A 34 -14.44 6.47 -5.25
N ALA A 35 -14.02 6.42 -3.98
CA ALA A 35 -12.95 5.54 -3.54
C ALA A 35 -13.29 4.06 -3.72
N ILE A 36 -14.52 3.63 -3.44
CA ILE A 36 -14.98 2.26 -3.69
C ILE A 36 -14.96 1.94 -5.19
N ALA A 37 -15.49 2.82 -6.03
CA ALA A 37 -15.54 2.61 -7.48
C ALA A 37 -14.14 2.55 -8.11
N ILE A 38 -13.22 3.43 -7.68
CA ILE A 38 -11.80 3.41 -8.08
C ILE A 38 -11.14 2.10 -7.63
N SER A 39 -11.30 1.72 -6.37
CA SER A 39 -10.73 0.50 -5.80
C SER A 39 -11.20 -0.76 -6.56
N ALA A 40 -12.50 -0.85 -6.83
CA ALA A 40 -13.09 -1.95 -7.59
C ALA A 40 -12.59 -1.98 -9.05
N SER A 41 -12.50 -0.84 -9.71
CA SER A 41 -11.99 -0.74 -11.08
C SER A 41 -10.51 -1.09 -11.17
N LEU A 42 -9.66 -0.62 -10.22
CA LEU A 42 -8.25 -0.99 -10.12
C LEU A 42 -8.06 -2.49 -9.87
N SER A 43 -8.97 -3.13 -9.12
CA SER A 43 -8.96 -4.58 -8.91
C SER A 43 -9.10 -5.40 -10.20
N VAL A 44 -9.69 -4.81 -11.23
CA VAL A 44 -9.84 -5.40 -12.58
C VAL A 44 -8.72 -4.96 -13.52
N LEU A 45 -8.39 -3.68 -13.53
CA LEU A 45 -7.42 -3.06 -14.45
C LEU A 45 -5.96 -3.38 -14.08
N GLN A 46 -5.69 -3.50 -12.78
CA GLN A 46 -4.37 -3.81 -12.21
C GLN A 46 -4.45 -5.01 -11.24
N PRO A 47 -4.88 -6.19 -11.71
CA PRO A 47 -5.08 -7.37 -10.87
C PRO A 47 -3.79 -7.91 -10.25
N GLN A 48 -2.63 -7.44 -10.73
CA GLN A 48 -1.34 -7.77 -10.12
C GLN A 48 -1.15 -7.05 -8.78
N SER A 49 -1.74 -5.86 -8.60
CA SER A 49 -1.44 -4.97 -7.49
C SER A 49 -2.46 -5.03 -6.36
N GLY A 50 -3.74 -5.18 -6.66
CA GLY A 50 -4.84 -5.18 -5.68
C GLY A 50 -6.05 -5.98 -6.13
N GLY A 51 -7.03 -6.14 -5.25
CA GLY A 51 -8.31 -6.78 -5.57
C GLY A 51 -8.97 -7.47 -4.39
N PRO A 52 -10.15 -8.12 -4.59
CA PRO A 52 -10.94 -8.75 -3.53
C PRO A 52 -10.18 -9.78 -2.69
N GLY A 53 -9.08 -10.35 -3.22
CA GLY A 53 -8.22 -11.27 -2.49
C GLY A 53 -7.11 -10.61 -1.68
N GLY A 54 -7.10 -9.27 -1.57
CA GLY A 54 -6.10 -8.46 -0.89
C GLY A 54 -6.62 -7.74 0.35
N ASP A 55 -5.77 -6.86 0.87
CA ASP A 55 -6.03 -5.99 2.02
C ASP A 55 -6.13 -4.53 1.59
N ALA A 56 -6.76 -3.70 2.43
CA ALA A 56 -6.85 -2.27 2.20
C ALA A 56 -6.87 -1.45 3.48
N PHE A 57 -6.44 -0.19 3.34
CA PHE A 57 -6.53 0.83 4.38
C PHE A 57 -7.00 2.14 3.76
N LEU A 58 -7.66 2.93 4.58
CA LEU A 58 -8.15 4.26 4.25
C LEU A 58 -7.79 5.21 5.37
N MET A 59 -7.37 6.43 5.00
CA MET A 59 -7.19 7.54 5.93
C MET A 59 -7.75 8.80 5.28
N PHE A 60 -8.48 9.62 6.02
CA PHE A 60 -9.04 10.84 5.48
C PHE A 60 -9.07 11.99 6.47
N PHE A 61 -9.01 13.19 5.94
CA PHE A 61 -9.33 14.42 6.64
C PHE A 61 -10.75 14.89 6.28
N ARG A 62 -11.48 15.30 7.32
CA ARG A 62 -12.66 16.15 7.23
C ARG A 62 -12.40 17.37 8.12
N ASP A 63 -12.26 18.53 7.54
CA ASP A 63 -11.74 19.70 8.24
C ASP A 63 -10.42 19.41 8.97
N ARG A 64 -10.44 19.39 10.31
CA ARG A 64 -9.29 19.08 11.17
C ARG A 64 -9.32 17.68 11.76
N GLU A 65 -10.41 17.00 11.57
CA GLU A 65 -10.55 15.63 12.03
C GLU A 65 -9.84 14.68 11.07
N ILE A 66 -9.11 13.73 11.62
CA ILE A 66 -8.51 12.62 10.87
C ILE A 66 -9.07 11.31 11.37
N ARG A 67 -9.54 10.48 10.45
CA ARG A 67 -10.00 9.13 10.73
C ARG A 67 -9.27 8.14 9.81
N ALA A 68 -9.13 6.91 10.27
CA ALA A 68 -8.53 5.84 9.49
C ALA A 68 -9.24 4.51 9.70
N PHE A 69 -9.29 3.72 8.63
CA PHE A 69 -9.85 2.37 8.62
C PHE A 69 -8.80 1.38 8.14
N ALA A 70 -8.76 0.22 8.76
CA ALA A 70 -7.87 -0.87 8.44
C ALA A 70 -8.66 -2.15 8.18
N SER A 71 -8.41 -2.81 7.07
CA SER A 71 -9.00 -4.10 6.75
C SER A 71 -7.94 -5.02 6.16
N TYR A 72 -7.35 -5.84 7.03
CA TYR A 72 -6.26 -6.75 6.69
C TYR A 72 -6.36 -8.04 7.51
N GLY A 73 -6.15 -9.14 6.81
CA GLY A 73 -6.49 -10.44 7.35
C GLY A 73 -5.42 -11.11 8.18
N ARG A 74 -5.88 -12.00 9.03
CA ARG A 74 -5.04 -12.93 9.80
C ARG A 74 -4.64 -14.12 8.92
N SER A 75 -3.57 -14.83 9.29
CA SER A 75 -3.28 -16.17 8.76
C SER A 75 -4.45 -17.13 9.08
N PHE A 76 -4.67 -18.10 8.21
CA PHE A 76 -5.72 -19.09 8.39
C PHE A 76 -5.49 -19.98 9.62
N SER A 77 -6.56 -20.57 10.15
CA SER A 77 -6.49 -21.47 11.32
C SER A 77 -5.62 -22.71 11.09
N GLY A 78 -5.57 -23.22 9.86
CA GLY A 78 -4.68 -24.33 9.47
C GLY A 78 -3.31 -23.90 8.98
N PHE A 79 -2.85 -22.69 9.32
CA PHE A 79 -1.52 -22.21 8.95
C PHE A 79 -0.43 -22.95 9.74
N ASP A 80 0.53 -23.55 9.01
CA ASP A 80 1.65 -24.27 9.58
C ASP A 80 2.88 -23.36 9.72
N ALA A 81 3.08 -22.83 10.93
CA ALA A 81 4.15 -21.89 11.25
C ALA A 81 5.56 -22.52 11.18
N GLU A 82 5.70 -23.79 11.59
CA GLU A 82 7.00 -24.50 11.55
C GLU A 82 7.43 -24.75 10.09
N ARG A 83 6.50 -25.24 9.29
CA ARG A 83 6.71 -25.43 7.87
C ARG A 83 7.02 -24.11 7.15
N PHE A 84 6.32 -23.02 7.50
CA PHE A 84 6.56 -21.69 6.96
C PHE A 84 8.01 -21.21 7.23
N ILE A 85 8.51 -21.38 8.46
CA ILE A 85 9.89 -21.02 8.81
C ILE A 85 10.88 -21.90 8.04
N LYS A 86 10.64 -23.21 8.02
CA LYS A 86 11.53 -24.20 7.36
C LYS A 86 11.63 -23.98 5.87
N GLU A 87 10.50 -23.80 5.17
CA GLU A 87 10.46 -23.66 3.71
C GLU A 87 10.73 -22.23 3.25
N SER A 88 10.54 -21.24 4.13
CA SER A 88 10.67 -19.82 3.82
C SER A 88 10.00 -19.38 2.51
N PRO A 89 8.71 -19.73 2.29
CA PRO A 89 8.05 -19.50 1.01
C PRO A 89 7.85 -18.02 0.73
N THR A 90 7.92 -17.67 -0.55
CA THR A 90 7.56 -16.32 -1.06
C THR A 90 6.22 -16.31 -1.79
N ARG A 91 5.74 -17.47 -2.23
CA ARG A 91 4.49 -17.67 -2.98
C ARG A 91 3.79 -18.95 -2.51
N GLY A 92 2.57 -19.12 -2.93
CA GLY A 92 1.79 -20.33 -2.69
C GLY A 92 0.98 -20.33 -1.40
N PRO A 93 0.36 -21.47 -1.04
CA PRO A 93 -0.69 -21.54 -0.02
C PRO A 93 -0.25 -21.12 1.39
N LEU A 94 1.00 -21.37 1.78
CA LEU A 94 1.53 -20.95 3.08
C LEU A 94 1.73 -19.44 3.22
N THR A 95 1.55 -18.67 2.15
CA THR A 95 1.71 -17.21 2.20
C THR A 95 0.38 -16.46 2.17
N ALA A 96 -0.73 -17.17 1.91
CA ALA A 96 -2.06 -16.58 1.86
C ALA A 96 -2.57 -16.20 3.26
N THR A 97 -3.31 -15.10 3.33
CA THR A 97 -4.05 -14.66 4.52
C THR A 97 -5.48 -14.32 4.15
N VAL A 98 -6.35 -14.18 5.13
CA VAL A 98 -7.76 -13.81 4.93
C VAL A 98 -7.82 -12.47 4.18
N PRO A 99 -8.57 -12.36 3.07
CA PRO A 99 -8.72 -11.10 2.34
C PRO A 99 -9.51 -10.05 3.12
N GLY A 100 -9.07 -8.79 3.09
CA GLY A 100 -9.71 -7.70 3.83
C GLY A 100 -10.49 -6.69 2.98
N LEU A 101 -10.12 -6.49 1.71
CA LEU A 101 -10.61 -5.38 0.89
C LEU A 101 -12.14 -5.24 0.82
N VAL A 102 -12.86 -6.36 0.63
CA VAL A 102 -14.33 -6.33 0.46
C VAL A 102 -15.04 -5.86 1.74
N ALA A 103 -14.51 -6.21 2.92
CA ALA A 103 -15.03 -5.73 4.20
C ALA A 103 -14.85 -4.21 4.35
N LEU A 104 -13.75 -3.66 3.84
CA LEU A 104 -13.55 -2.22 3.83
C LEU A 104 -14.55 -1.51 2.90
N TRP A 105 -14.80 -2.04 1.70
CA TRP A 105 -15.84 -1.49 0.83
C TRP A 105 -17.20 -1.44 1.53
N GLY A 106 -17.61 -2.57 2.13
CA GLY A 106 -18.89 -2.65 2.85
C GLY A 106 -18.96 -1.67 4.03
N ARG A 107 -17.90 -1.62 4.85
CA ARG A 107 -17.84 -0.76 6.03
C ARG A 107 -17.96 0.73 5.66
N ILE A 108 -17.14 1.19 4.70
CA ILE A 108 -17.15 2.61 4.32
C ILE A 108 -18.43 2.98 3.54
N ASN A 109 -19.01 2.07 2.75
CA ASN A 109 -20.27 2.31 2.06
C ASN A 109 -21.43 2.46 3.06
N GLU A 110 -21.54 1.56 4.05
CA GLU A 110 -22.60 1.60 5.07
C GLU A 110 -22.47 2.82 6.01
N GLU A 111 -21.25 3.26 6.33
CA GLU A 111 -21.02 4.31 7.32
C GLU A 111 -20.88 5.71 6.71
N LEU A 112 -20.27 5.83 5.54
CA LEU A 112 -19.81 7.08 4.96
C LEU A 112 -20.31 7.33 3.52
N GLY A 113 -20.77 6.29 2.81
CA GLY A 113 -21.23 6.38 1.43
C GLY A 113 -22.62 7.01 1.29
N LEU A 114 -22.90 7.54 0.11
CA LEU A 114 -24.19 8.10 -0.30
C LEU A 114 -24.87 7.26 -1.39
N MET A 115 -24.08 6.52 -2.17
CA MET A 115 -24.57 5.74 -3.31
C MET A 115 -24.67 4.24 -2.97
N PRO A 116 -25.58 3.49 -3.58
CA PRO A 116 -25.65 2.05 -3.44
C PRO A 116 -24.36 1.37 -3.93
N LEU A 117 -23.90 0.36 -3.21
CA LEU A 117 -22.70 -0.42 -3.59
C LEU A 117 -22.81 -1.03 -4.99
N GLU A 118 -24.04 -1.35 -5.44
CA GLU A 118 -24.33 -1.85 -6.78
C GLU A 118 -23.85 -0.89 -7.87
N ASP A 119 -24.18 0.38 -7.75
CA ASP A 119 -23.81 1.41 -8.73
C ASP A 119 -22.29 1.60 -8.76
N LEU A 120 -21.65 1.59 -7.59
CA LEU A 120 -20.20 1.77 -7.42
C LEU A 120 -19.38 0.62 -8.02
N LEU A 121 -19.89 -0.62 -7.96
CA LEU A 121 -19.20 -1.79 -8.51
C LEU A 121 -19.51 -2.03 -9.99
N GLN A 122 -20.57 -1.44 -10.55
CA GLN A 122 -21.01 -1.68 -11.92
C GLN A 122 -19.93 -1.38 -12.98
N PRO A 123 -19.13 -0.31 -12.90
CA PRO A 123 -18.03 -0.07 -13.84
C PRO A 123 -16.99 -1.21 -13.84
N ALA A 124 -16.60 -1.69 -12.65
CA ALA A 124 -15.65 -2.80 -12.51
C ALA A 124 -16.22 -4.12 -13.07
N ILE A 125 -17.51 -4.39 -12.82
CA ILE A 125 -18.22 -5.55 -13.39
C ILE A 125 -18.20 -5.48 -14.93
N SER A 126 -18.47 -4.31 -15.49
CA SER A 126 -18.48 -4.10 -16.94
C SER A 126 -17.08 -4.30 -17.54
N LEU A 127 -16.03 -3.75 -16.93
CA LEU A 127 -14.64 -3.93 -17.35
C LEU A 127 -14.21 -5.40 -17.31
N ALA A 128 -14.57 -6.12 -16.26
CA ALA A 128 -14.21 -7.53 -16.11
C ALA A 128 -14.96 -8.42 -17.13
N PHE A 129 -16.24 -8.11 -17.44
CA PHE A 129 -17.10 -8.88 -18.33
C PHE A 129 -16.80 -8.63 -19.80
N ASN A 130 -16.70 -7.35 -20.21
CA ASN A 130 -16.50 -6.93 -21.60
C ASN A 130 -15.01 -6.90 -21.99
N GLY A 131 -14.11 -6.78 -21.00
CA GLY A 131 -12.69 -6.66 -21.18
C GLY A 131 -12.18 -5.23 -21.26
N PHE A 132 -10.87 -5.11 -21.05
CA PHE A 132 -10.10 -3.87 -21.14
C PHE A 132 -8.76 -4.14 -21.85
N ARG A 133 -8.08 -3.08 -22.31
CA ARG A 133 -6.74 -3.20 -22.89
C ARG A 133 -5.68 -3.17 -21.81
N ALA A 134 -4.81 -4.19 -21.81
CA ALA A 134 -3.71 -4.28 -20.85
C ALA A 134 -2.73 -3.13 -21.02
N GLY A 135 -2.40 -2.43 -19.93
CA GLY A 135 -1.31 -1.46 -19.88
C GLY A 135 0.05 -2.14 -19.73
N LYS A 136 1.10 -1.34 -19.80
CA LYS A 136 2.49 -1.78 -19.66
C LYS A 136 2.78 -2.39 -18.29
N MET A 137 2.19 -1.84 -17.22
CA MET A 137 2.40 -2.37 -15.86
C MET A 137 1.88 -3.81 -15.73
N LEU A 138 0.67 -4.08 -16.21
CA LEU A 138 0.10 -5.43 -16.19
C LEU A 138 0.91 -6.41 -17.07
N ALA A 139 1.32 -5.98 -18.26
CA ALA A 139 2.14 -6.78 -19.17
C ALA A 139 3.50 -7.16 -18.55
N ASN A 140 4.18 -6.17 -17.93
CA ASN A 140 5.46 -6.40 -17.25
C ASN A 140 5.29 -7.32 -16.04
N ALA A 141 4.25 -7.13 -15.24
CA ALA A 141 3.95 -8.01 -14.10
C ALA A 141 3.65 -9.44 -14.55
N SER A 142 2.89 -9.63 -15.63
CA SER A 142 2.64 -10.95 -16.24
C SER A 142 3.95 -11.65 -16.61
N ALA A 143 4.84 -10.96 -17.32
CA ALA A 143 6.11 -11.52 -17.77
C ALA A 143 7.06 -11.85 -16.59
N SER A 144 7.20 -10.94 -15.62
CA SER A 144 8.10 -11.12 -14.48
C SER A 144 7.64 -12.19 -13.49
N SER A 145 6.33 -12.43 -13.37
CA SER A 145 5.76 -13.39 -12.42
C SER A 145 5.78 -14.83 -12.89
N GLU A 146 5.94 -15.08 -14.20
CA GLU A 146 5.85 -16.42 -14.84
C GLU A 146 6.74 -17.45 -14.13
N LYS A 147 8.00 -17.11 -13.86
CA LYS A 147 8.98 -18.03 -13.26
C LYS A 147 8.57 -18.48 -11.86
N GLU A 148 7.97 -17.59 -11.07
CA GLU A 148 7.65 -17.86 -9.67
C GLU A 148 6.29 -18.54 -9.49
N ILE A 149 5.28 -18.07 -10.24
CA ILE A 149 3.88 -18.46 -10.04
C ILE A 149 3.22 -19.15 -11.23
N GLY A 150 3.95 -19.37 -12.32
CA GLY A 150 3.42 -20.03 -13.53
C GLY A 150 2.87 -21.44 -13.31
N ARG A 151 3.23 -22.10 -12.22
CA ARG A 151 2.72 -23.42 -11.82
C ARG A 151 1.35 -23.37 -11.13
N TYR A 152 0.91 -22.18 -10.67
CA TYR A 152 -0.37 -22.01 -9.98
C TYR A 152 -1.52 -21.68 -10.95
N LYS A 153 -2.74 -21.63 -10.43
CA LYS A 153 -3.98 -21.30 -11.19
C LYS A 153 -3.91 -19.91 -11.84
N TRP A 154 -3.01 -19.03 -11.38
CA TRP A 154 -2.66 -17.74 -12.00
C TRP A 154 -2.43 -17.85 -13.52
N ALA A 155 -1.72 -18.89 -13.96
CA ALA A 155 -1.37 -19.08 -15.35
C ALA A 155 -2.58 -19.15 -16.31
N LYS A 156 -3.73 -19.62 -15.84
CA LYS A 156 -4.98 -19.66 -16.62
C LYS A 156 -5.49 -18.27 -16.97
N TYR A 157 -5.25 -17.28 -16.12
CA TYR A 157 -5.84 -15.96 -16.23
C TYR A 157 -4.90 -14.89 -16.76
N PHE A 158 -3.61 -14.95 -16.39
CA PHE A 158 -2.71 -13.82 -16.54
C PHE A 158 -1.38 -14.15 -17.22
N ARG A 159 -1.15 -15.41 -17.65
CA ARG A 159 0.06 -15.80 -18.38
C ARG A 159 0.11 -15.17 -19.76
N GLY A 160 1.25 -14.57 -20.09
CA GLY A 160 1.58 -14.14 -21.45
C GLY A 160 0.83 -12.90 -21.92
N ILE A 161 0.20 -12.14 -21.02
CA ILE A 161 -0.45 -10.87 -21.34
C ILE A 161 0.61 -9.88 -21.83
N ARG A 162 0.33 -9.23 -22.97
CA ARG A 162 1.15 -8.18 -23.57
C ARG A 162 0.41 -6.84 -23.53
N GLU A 163 1.17 -5.76 -23.62
CA GLU A 163 0.59 -4.42 -23.76
C GLU A 163 -0.35 -4.36 -24.98
N GLY A 164 -1.54 -3.82 -24.76
CA GLY A 164 -2.59 -3.72 -25.77
C GLY A 164 -3.49 -4.95 -25.90
N ASP A 165 -3.18 -6.10 -25.30
CA ASP A 165 -4.04 -7.28 -25.33
C ASP A 165 -5.41 -6.99 -24.67
N LEU A 166 -6.46 -7.60 -25.20
CA LEU A 166 -7.79 -7.58 -24.58
C LEU A 166 -7.83 -8.59 -23.43
N VAL A 167 -7.96 -8.10 -22.21
CA VAL A 167 -8.09 -8.92 -21.00
C VAL A 167 -9.56 -9.02 -20.59
N VAL A 168 -10.10 -10.23 -20.54
CA VAL A 168 -11.48 -10.54 -20.12
C VAL A 168 -11.43 -11.49 -18.94
N ASN A 169 -12.10 -11.15 -17.83
CA ASN A 169 -12.15 -11.98 -16.63
C ASN A 169 -13.60 -12.16 -16.14
N ARG A 170 -14.35 -13.06 -16.80
CA ARG A 170 -15.76 -13.31 -16.47
C ARG A 170 -15.97 -13.93 -15.11
N ASP A 171 -14.97 -14.61 -14.55
CA ASP A 171 -15.05 -15.18 -13.19
C ASP A 171 -15.03 -14.06 -12.16
N MET A 172 -14.16 -13.05 -12.34
CA MET A 172 -14.13 -11.83 -11.54
C MET A 172 -15.47 -11.05 -11.63
N ALA A 173 -16.01 -10.91 -12.86
CA ALA A 173 -17.31 -10.25 -13.05
C ALA A 173 -18.43 -10.98 -12.29
N ARG A 174 -18.43 -12.32 -12.26
CA ARG A 174 -19.40 -13.13 -11.49
C ARG A 174 -19.25 -12.93 -10.00
N THR A 175 -18.01 -12.85 -9.50
CA THR A 175 -17.74 -12.60 -8.08
C THR A 175 -18.22 -11.22 -7.65
N LEU A 176 -17.92 -10.16 -8.41
CA LEU A 176 -18.40 -8.81 -8.13
C LEU A 176 -19.94 -8.72 -8.19
N LYS A 177 -20.58 -9.39 -9.16
CA LYS A 177 -22.04 -9.48 -9.22
C LYS A 177 -22.64 -10.20 -8.01
N ALA A 178 -21.99 -11.26 -7.50
CA ALA A 178 -22.47 -11.95 -6.31
C ALA A 178 -22.40 -11.03 -5.07
N ILE A 179 -21.33 -10.24 -4.93
CA ILE A 179 -21.19 -9.23 -3.85
C ILE A 179 -22.33 -8.21 -3.92
N VAL A 180 -22.68 -7.73 -5.13
CA VAL A 180 -23.81 -6.80 -5.32
C VAL A 180 -25.13 -7.44 -4.97
N GLN A 181 -25.41 -8.65 -5.48
CA GLN A 181 -26.71 -9.30 -5.38
C GLN A 181 -27.04 -9.84 -3.99
N ARG A 182 -26.01 -10.28 -3.24
CA ARG A 182 -26.15 -10.95 -1.93
C ARG A 182 -25.67 -10.07 -0.78
N GLY A 183 -25.09 -8.92 -1.09
CA GLY A 183 -24.42 -8.05 -0.12
C GLY A 183 -22.97 -8.46 0.12
N TRP A 184 -22.14 -7.49 0.55
CA TRP A 184 -20.72 -7.70 0.77
C TRP A 184 -20.40 -8.75 1.86
N LYS A 185 -21.29 -8.93 2.84
CA LYS A 185 -21.15 -9.92 3.93
C LYS A 185 -21.13 -11.36 3.43
N ASP A 186 -21.78 -11.64 2.28
CA ASP A 186 -21.77 -12.98 1.66
C ASP A 186 -20.35 -13.44 1.30
N PHE A 187 -19.40 -12.49 1.10
CA PHE A 187 -17.98 -12.79 0.89
C PHE A 187 -17.32 -13.43 2.12
N TYR A 188 -17.84 -13.18 3.32
CA TYR A 188 -17.25 -13.63 4.58
C TYR A 188 -18.07 -14.69 5.31
N GLU A 189 -19.38 -14.76 5.13
CA GLU A 189 -20.27 -15.62 5.92
C GLU A 189 -21.33 -16.39 5.15
N GLY A 190 -21.50 -16.12 3.83
CA GLY A 190 -22.53 -16.71 2.98
C GLY A 190 -21.99 -17.75 1.98
N GLU A 191 -22.76 -17.94 0.91
CA GLU A 191 -22.48 -18.91 -0.17
C GLU A 191 -21.17 -18.61 -0.90
N LEU A 192 -20.87 -17.31 -1.09
CA LEU A 192 -19.61 -16.88 -1.68
C LEU A 192 -18.42 -17.23 -0.78
N ALA A 193 -18.58 -17.10 0.55
CA ALA A 193 -17.55 -17.49 1.51
C ALA A 193 -17.27 -19.00 1.47
N GLU A 194 -18.32 -19.84 1.40
CA GLU A 194 -18.18 -21.29 1.29
C GLU A 194 -17.41 -21.68 0.02
N ARG A 195 -17.73 -21.02 -1.12
CA ARG A 195 -17.02 -21.22 -2.38
C ARG A 195 -15.55 -20.79 -2.27
N ILE A 196 -15.28 -19.62 -1.66
CA ILE A 196 -13.93 -19.11 -1.45
C ILE A 196 -13.10 -20.10 -0.62
N VAL A 197 -13.63 -20.59 0.49
CA VAL A 197 -12.96 -21.59 1.35
C VAL A 197 -12.72 -22.89 0.59
N GLY A 198 -13.69 -23.36 -0.17
CA GLY A 198 -13.55 -24.56 -1.02
C GLY A 198 -12.39 -24.41 -2.02
N GLU A 199 -12.37 -23.31 -2.79
CA GLU A 199 -11.30 -23.05 -3.78
C GLU A 199 -9.92 -22.82 -3.11
N LEU A 200 -9.87 -22.27 -1.88
CA LEU A 200 -8.63 -22.14 -1.10
C LEU A 200 -8.08 -23.51 -0.70
N ARG A 201 -8.95 -24.40 -0.16
CA ARG A 201 -8.59 -25.75 0.23
C ARG A 201 -8.10 -26.60 -0.94
N GLU A 202 -8.77 -26.51 -2.10
CA GLU A 202 -8.34 -27.18 -3.33
C GLU A 202 -6.92 -26.77 -3.76
N GLN A 203 -6.50 -25.55 -3.42
CA GLN A 203 -5.16 -25.03 -3.72
C GLN A 203 -4.18 -25.18 -2.53
N GLY A 204 -4.55 -25.94 -1.49
CA GLY A 204 -3.67 -26.32 -0.39
C GLY A 204 -3.59 -25.31 0.77
N VAL A 205 -4.52 -24.35 0.86
CA VAL A 205 -4.63 -23.44 2.01
C VAL A 205 -5.44 -24.11 3.11
N GLY A 206 -4.95 -24.12 4.33
CA GLY A 206 -5.66 -24.60 5.52
C GLY A 206 -6.73 -23.62 6.01
N ALA A 207 -7.70 -23.29 5.13
CA ALA A 207 -8.74 -22.32 5.41
C ALA A 207 -10.01 -22.97 6.00
N GLU A 208 -10.61 -22.30 6.98
CA GLU A 208 -11.92 -22.64 7.53
C GLU A 208 -12.90 -21.47 7.29
N LEU A 209 -14.20 -21.76 7.22
CA LEU A 209 -15.22 -20.72 7.04
C LEU A 209 -15.19 -19.70 8.19
N GLU A 210 -14.89 -20.17 9.39
CA GLU A 210 -14.74 -19.33 10.58
C GLU A 210 -13.60 -18.32 10.47
N ASP A 211 -12.55 -18.60 9.70
CA ASP A 211 -11.46 -17.64 9.46
C ASP A 211 -11.95 -16.41 8.70
N LEU A 212 -12.86 -16.61 7.74
CA LEU A 212 -13.51 -15.53 7.01
C LEU A 212 -14.52 -14.79 7.89
N ARG A 213 -15.41 -15.51 8.60
CA ARG A 213 -16.45 -14.93 9.45
C ARG A 213 -15.94 -14.00 10.54
N ARG A 214 -14.73 -14.26 11.04
CA ARG A 214 -14.07 -13.41 12.06
C ARG A 214 -13.44 -12.15 11.51
N HIS A 215 -13.45 -11.96 10.21
CA HIS A 215 -12.80 -10.80 9.62
C HIS A 215 -13.74 -9.59 9.63
N GLU A 216 -13.23 -8.47 10.13
CA GLU A 216 -13.92 -7.19 10.16
C GLU A 216 -12.97 -6.07 9.72
N ALA A 217 -13.51 -5.05 9.07
CA ALA A 217 -12.83 -3.79 8.86
C ALA A 217 -12.95 -2.96 10.16
N GLU A 218 -11.81 -2.46 10.65
CA GLU A 218 -11.72 -1.76 11.93
C GLU A 218 -11.44 -0.27 11.69
N GLU A 219 -12.09 0.60 12.45
CA GLU A 219 -11.62 1.97 12.60
C GLU A 219 -10.43 1.97 13.56
N VAL A 220 -9.32 2.60 13.16
CA VAL A 220 -8.07 2.62 13.91
C VAL A 220 -7.64 4.06 14.18
N LYS A 221 -7.06 4.29 15.36
CA LYS A 221 -6.51 5.60 15.71
C LYS A 221 -5.14 5.77 15.05
N PRO A 222 -4.95 6.77 14.17
CA PRO A 222 -3.64 7.06 13.61
C PRO A 222 -2.60 7.41 14.68
N LEU A 223 -1.35 6.99 14.46
CA LEU A 223 -0.20 7.54 15.19
C LEU A 223 -0.05 9.01 14.82
N SER A 224 0.34 9.85 15.77
CA SER A 224 0.55 11.27 15.52
C SER A 224 1.86 11.76 16.11
N LEU A 225 2.59 12.56 15.33
CA LEU A 225 3.87 13.18 15.72
C LEU A 225 3.89 14.65 15.30
N GLU A 226 4.07 15.54 16.24
CA GLU A 226 4.24 16.97 15.96
C GLU A 226 5.72 17.26 15.67
N ILE A 227 5.99 17.84 14.52
CA ILE A 227 7.31 18.25 14.03
C ILE A 227 7.19 19.53 13.24
N ASP A 228 8.03 20.52 13.57
CA ASP A 228 8.19 21.79 12.83
C ASP A 228 6.84 22.48 12.55
N GLY A 229 5.98 22.52 13.58
CA GLY A 229 4.65 23.14 13.54
C GLY A 229 3.61 22.41 12.68
N ARG A 230 3.87 21.17 12.29
CA ARG A 230 2.95 20.28 11.57
C ARG A 230 2.64 19.07 12.43
N VAL A 231 1.45 18.49 12.23
CA VAL A 231 1.11 17.20 12.81
C VAL A 231 1.11 16.15 11.71
N LEU A 232 1.98 15.17 11.86
CA LEU A 232 2.12 14.02 10.96
C LEU A 232 1.29 12.87 11.49
N TYR A 233 0.58 12.19 10.60
CA TYR A 233 -0.25 11.04 10.93
C TYR A 233 0.16 9.83 10.08
N GLU A 234 0.26 8.66 10.70
CA GLU A 234 0.49 7.39 10.02
C GLU A 234 -0.39 6.29 10.61
N LEU A 235 -0.63 5.24 9.83
CA LEU A 235 -1.39 4.08 10.28
C LEU A 235 -0.65 3.35 11.43
N PRO A 236 -1.37 2.86 12.45
CA PRO A 236 -0.76 2.17 13.59
C PRO A 236 -0.23 0.77 13.21
N PRO A 237 0.51 0.08 14.08
CA PRO A 237 0.85 -1.34 13.92
C PRO A 237 -0.41 -2.20 13.69
N SER A 238 -0.30 -3.28 12.93
CA SER A 238 0.93 -3.93 12.42
C SER A 238 1.51 -3.28 11.16
N THR A 239 1.08 -2.06 10.78
CA THR A 239 1.67 -1.38 9.62
C THR A 239 3.06 -0.84 9.92
N ILE A 240 3.79 -0.50 8.84
CA ILE A 240 5.12 0.10 8.96
C ILE A 240 5.10 1.63 9.06
N GLY A 241 3.95 2.24 9.31
CA GLY A 241 3.79 3.69 9.40
C GLY A 241 4.72 4.35 10.42
N VAL A 242 4.93 3.71 11.57
CA VAL A 242 5.87 4.18 12.59
C VAL A 242 7.29 4.40 12.06
N THR A 243 7.73 3.57 11.10
CA THR A 243 9.06 3.71 10.48
C THR A 243 9.17 5.03 9.70
N THR A 244 8.10 5.47 9.05
CA THR A 244 8.04 6.81 8.40
C THR A 244 8.25 7.92 9.42
N LEU A 245 7.56 7.86 10.55
CA LEU A 245 7.67 8.87 11.60
C LEU A 245 9.09 8.90 12.20
N HIS A 246 9.72 7.74 12.43
CA HIS A 246 11.10 7.66 12.88
C HIS A 246 12.08 8.34 11.91
N LEU A 247 11.91 8.11 10.61
CA LEU A 247 12.79 8.70 9.59
C LEU A 247 12.57 10.21 9.48
N ILE A 248 11.33 10.70 9.54
CA ILE A 248 11.06 12.14 9.53
C ILE A 248 11.57 12.80 10.82
N SER A 249 11.44 12.14 11.97
CA SER A 249 12.04 12.62 13.22
C SER A 249 13.57 12.69 13.12
N ALA A 250 14.23 11.66 12.55
CA ALA A 250 15.67 11.66 12.35
C ALA A 250 16.15 12.81 11.47
N LEU A 251 15.38 13.19 10.45
CA LEU A 251 15.68 14.32 9.57
C LEU A 251 15.98 15.60 10.39
N HIS A 252 15.11 15.92 11.35
CA HIS A 252 15.20 17.11 12.17
C HIS A 252 16.14 16.94 13.39
N GLU A 253 16.09 15.78 14.07
CA GLU A 253 16.91 15.54 15.27
C GLU A 253 18.42 15.46 14.97
N LEU A 254 18.80 15.09 13.74
CA LEU A 254 20.19 14.96 13.30
C LEU A 254 20.66 16.11 12.40
N GLY A 255 19.81 17.12 12.15
CA GLY A 255 20.14 18.24 11.27
C GLY A 255 20.37 17.82 9.82
N LEU A 256 19.73 16.74 9.35
CA LEU A 256 19.86 16.28 7.95
C LEU A 256 19.14 17.20 6.98
N ASP A 257 18.20 18.01 7.45
CA ASP A 257 17.51 19.07 6.74
C ASP A 257 18.42 20.27 6.41
N GLU A 258 19.59 20.39 7.05
CA GLU A 258 20.61 21.38 6.69
C GLU A 258 21.43 21.01 5.45
N LEU A 259 21.41 19.71 5.05
CA LEU A 259 22.13 19.24 3.87
C LEU A 259 21.35 19.63 2.60
N GLY A 260 22.04 20.28 1.64
CA GLY A 260 21.46 20.65 0.36
C GLY A 260 21.01 19.42 -0.45
N PHE A 261 20.00 19.59 -1.33
CA PHE A 261 19.47 18.52 -2.18
C PHE A 261 20.56 17.78 -2.98
N GLY A 262 21.56 18.51 -3.51
CA GLY A 262 22.68 17.96 -4.28
C GLY A 262 23.93 17.63 -3.47
N ASP A 263 23.89 17.72 -2.15
CA ASP A 263 25.05 17.45 -1.30
C ASP A 263 25.47 15.97 -1.40
N PRO A 264 26.72 15.67 -1.80
CA PRO A 264 27.20 14.29 -1.92
C PRO A 264 27.15 13.48 -0.62
N LYS A 265 27.22 14.14 0.54
CA LYS A 265 27.15 13.50 1.87
C LYS A 265 25.74 13.10 2.27
N ARG A 266 24.72 13.71 1.65
CA ARG A 266 23.32 13.52 2.02
C ARG A 266 22.90 12.05 2.01
N ILE A 267 23.31 11.29 1.00
CA ILE A 267 22.91 9.87 0.91
C ILE A 267 23.52 9.06 2.02
N ALA A 268 24.84 9.17 2.25
CA ALA A 268 25.53 8.41 3.31
C ALA A 268 25.00 8.76 4.71
N ALA A 269 24.62 10.01 4.95
CA ALA A 269 24.06 10.46 6.24
C ALA A 269 22.78 9.73 6.65
N TRP A 270 22.03 9.18 5.70
CA TRP A 270 20.81 8.38 5.97
C TRP A 270 21.06 6.94 6.38
N MET A 271 22.29 6.42 6.28
CA MET A 271 22.60 5.02 6.56
C MET A 271 22.18 4.60 7.98
N GLU A 272 22.65 5.30 9.00
CA GLU A 272 22.37 4.93 10.40
C GLU A 272 20.91 5.15 10.81
N PRO A 273 20.23 6.27 10.44
CA PRO A 273 18.81 6.44 10.69
C PRO A 273 17.95 5.32 10.06
N ILE A 274 18.22 4.94 8.83
CA ILE A 274 17.50 3.86 8.15
C ILE A 274 17.74 2.53 8.85
N LYS A 275 18.98 2.17 9.18
CA LYS A 275 19.29 0.96 9.95
C LYS A 275 18.53 0.90 11.27
N ALA A 276 18.53 1.98 12.05
CA ALA A 276 17.87 2.04 13.35
C ALA A 276 16.34 1.87 13.22
N ALA A 277 15.72 2.62 12.30
CA ALA A 277 14.28 2.56 12.08
C ALA A 277 13.81 1.18 11.63
N TYR A 278 14.52 0.55 10.68
CA TYR A 278 14.17 -0.78 10.19
C TYR A 278 14.48 -1.88 11.21
N ALA A 279 15.56 -1.77 11.99
CA ALA A 279 15.86 -2.71 13.06
C ALA A 279 14.83 -2.64 14.20
N PHE A 280 14.36 -1.43 14.55
CA PHE A 280 13.26 -1.25 15.49
C PHE A 280 12.00 -1.92 14.99
N ARG A 281 11.60 -1.63 13.73
CA ARG A 281 10.44 -2.24 13.08
C ARG A 281 10.48 -3.77 13.16
N ASP A 282 11.58 -4.38 12.70
CA ASP A 282 11.69 -5.83 12.60
C ASP A 282 11.63 -6.52 13.97
N ARG A 283 12.06 -5.82 15.02
CA ARG A 283 12.13 -6.37 16.37
C ARG A 283 10.88 -6.17 17.19
N TYR A 284 10.17 -5.07 16.99
CA TYR A 284 9.11 -4.65 17.91
C TYR A 284 7.73 -4.53 17.25
N ILE A 285 7.64 -4.44 15.92
CA ILE A 285 6.37 -4.29 15.21
C ILE A 285 5.84 -5.65 14.76
N GLY A 286 4.55 -5.86 14.98
CA GLY A 286 3.81 -7.07 14.62
C GLY A 286 2.32 -6.88 14.87
N ASP A 287 1.61 -7.98 15.04
CA ASP A 287 0.20 -7.95 15.46
C ASP A 287 0.09 -7.25 16.83
N PRO A 288 -0.73 -6.19 16.96
CA PRO A 288 -0.87 -5.44 18.23
C PRO A 288 -1.16 -6.32 19.44
N ASP A 289 -1.92 -7.41 19.26
CA ASP A 289 -2.25 -8.37 20.32
C ASP A 289 -1.01 -9.12 20.87
N HIS A 290 0.14 -9.02 20.17
CA HIS A 290 1.39 -9.72 20.48
C HIS A 290 2.58 -8.78 20.70
N MET A 291 2.33 -7.46 20.71
CA MET A 291 3.37 -6.45 20.96
C MET A 291 3.49 -6.18 22.45
N GLY A 292 4.73 -6.17 22.95
CA GLY A 292 5.03 -5.88 24.36
C GLY A 292 5.39 -4.41 24.64
N ILE A 293 5.20 -3.50 23.65
CA ILE A 293 5.53 -2.08 23.77
C ILE A 293 4.36 -1.21 23.31
N SER A 294 4.27 0.02 23.85
CA SER A 294 3.41 1.09 23.35
C SER A 294 4.20 1.91 22.33
N VAL A 295 3.84 1.80 21.05
CA VAL A 295 4.54 2.48 19.96
C VAL A 295 4.31 3.99 20.01
N GLU A 296 3.17 4.44 20.53
CA GLU A 296 2.80 5.86 20.66
C GLU A 296 3.81 6.66 21.51
N ARG A 297 4.58 5.98 22.34
CA ARG A 297 5.62 6.58 23.20
C ARG A 297 7.02 6.48 22.60
N MET A 298 7.14 5.94 21.39
CA MET A 298 8.42 5.65 20.74
C MET A 298 8.39 6.09 19.28
N LEU A 299 7.96 7.33 19.02
CA LEU A 299 7.82 7.86 17.66
C LEU A 299 9.02 8.68 17.18
N LYS A 300 9.91 9.06 18.11
CA LYS A 300 11.08 9.87 17.81
C LYS A 300 12.32 9.01 17.57
N TYR A 301 13.22 9.50 16.71
CA TYR A 301 14.47 8.80 16.41
C TYR A 301 15.36 8.61 17.65
N SER A 302 15.45 9.62 18.52
CA SER A 302 16.22 9.55 19.79
C SER A 302 15.79 8.40 20.69
N GLU A 303 14.54 7.93 20.58
CA GLU A 303 13.99 6.81 21.37
C GLU A 303 14.40 5.45 20.82
N ILE A 304 14.78 5.39 19.53
CA ILE A 304 15.06 4.13 18.82
C ILE A 304 16.49 4.01 18.28
N LYS A 305 17.32 5.04 18.39
CA LYS A 305 18.65 5.12 17.77
C LYS A 305 19.56 3.91 18.05
N ASN A 306 19.43 3.30 19.22
CA ASN A 306 20.24 2.13 19.62
C ASN A 306 19.69 0.80 19.08
N ALA A 307 18.57 0.82 18.35
CA ALA A 307 17.99 -0.40 17.77
C ALA A 307 18.89 -1.00 16.68
N ALA A 308 19.67 -0.18 15.97
CA ALA A 308 20.61 -0.62 14.94
C ALA A 308 21.64 -1.64 15.44
N GLU A 309 22.10 -1.51 16.70
CA GLU A 309 23.06 -2.43 17.33
C GLU A 309 22.55 -3.88 17.39
N LYS A 310 21.23 -4.06 17.41
CA LYS A 310 20.58 -5.38 17.47
C LYS A 310 20.43 -6.04 16.11
N GLY A 311 20.75 -5.34 15.02
CA GLY A 311 20.66 -5.81 13.64
C GLY A 311 19.22 -6.02 13.14
N LEU A 312 19.08 -6.25 11.83
CA LEU A 312 17.82 -6.62 11.18
C LEU A 312 17.48 -8.09 11.46
N VAL A 313 16.19 -8.39 11.59
CA VAL A 313 15.70 -9.76 11.81
C VAL A 313 15.31 -10.43 10.48
N GLY A 314 15.06 -9.66 9.44
CA GLY A 314 14.73 -10.17 8.11
C GLY A 314 14.79 -9.09 7.05
N GLY A 315 15.37 -9.42 5.91
CA GLY A 315 15.32 -8.59 4.70
C GLY A 315 14.05 -8.86 3.92
N ARG A 316 13.35 -7.80 3.52
CA ARG A 316 12.21 -7.86 2.61
C ARG A 316 12.48 -6.97 1.43
N SER A 317 11.86 -7.26 0.31
CA SER A 317 12.00 -6.47 -0.91
C SER A 317 10.72 -5.71 -1.21
N GLY A 318 10.77 -4.82 -2.21
CA GLY A 318 9.61 -4.08 -2.69
C GLY A 318 8.42 -5.01 -3.00
N GLY A 319 7.21 -4.47 -2.89
CA GLY A 319 5.96 -5.14 -3.22
C GLY A 319 5.16 -4.32 -4.23
N ASP A 320 4.09 -4.90 -4.76
CA ASP A 320 3.15 -4.23 -5.65
C ASP A 320 1.90 -3.80 -4.88
N THR A 321 1.29 -2.69 -5.28
CA THR A 321 0.22 -2.02 -4.53
C THR A 321 -0.47 -1.05 -5.47
N THR A 322 -1.70 -0.62 -5.17
CA THR A 322 -2.27 0.60 -5.73
C THR A 322 -2.57 1.59 -4.62
N PHE A 323 -2.25 2.85 -4.86
CA PHE A 323 -2.60 3.96 -4.00
C PHE A 323 -3.31 5.05 -4.80
N PHE A 324 -4.34 5.64 -4.23
CA PHE A 324 -5.04 6.74 -4.86
C PHE A 324 -5.59 7.73 -3.83
N ILE A 325 -5.89 8.93 -4.30
CA ILE A 325 -6.42 10.03 -3.49
C ILE A 325 -7.66 10.56 -4.17
N VAL A 326 -8.69 10.83 -3.36
CA VAL A 326 -9.95 11.44 -3.79
C VAL A 326 -10.27 12.62 -2.90
N SER A 327 -10.82 13.69 -3.49
CA SER A 327 -11.47 14.75 -2.74
C SER A 327 -12.79 15.13 -3.40
N ASP A 328 -13.84 15.31 -2.58
CA ASP A 328 -15.15 15.86 -2.94
C ASP A 328 -15.30 17.34 -2.56
N GLY A 329 -14.23 17.97 -2.06
CA GLY A 329 -14.21 19.35 -1.57
C GLY A 329 -14.50 19.48 -0.06
N GLU A 330 -15.02 18.43 0.59
CA GLU A 330 -15.21 18.33 2.05
C GLU A 330 -14.20 17.35 2.67
N HIS A 331 -14.00 16.21 2.01
CA HIS A 331 -13.12 15.15 2.44
C HIS A 331 -11.87 15.08 1.56
N LEU A 332 -10.71 14.81 2.18
CA LEU A 332 -9.47 14.43 1.50
C LEU A 332 -9.13 13.00 1.90
N VAL A 333 -9.35 12.06 0.98
CA VAL A 333 -9.29 10.62 1.24
C VAL A 333 -8.08 10.00 0.53
N GLY A 334 -7.22 9.33 1.28
CA GLY A 334 -6.20 8.41 0.75
C GLY A 334 -6.63 6.97 0.95
N PHE A 335 -6.57 6.18 -0.10
CA PHE A 335 -6.91 4.76 -0.09
C PHE A 335 -5.76 3.93 -0.66
N ILE A 336 -5.40 2.85 0.03
CA ILE A 336 -4.33 1.95 -0.38
C ILE A 336 -4.80 0.50 -0.32
N GLN A 337 -4.54 -0.28 -1.37
CA GLN A 337 -4.87 -1.70 -1.43
C GLN A 337 -3.73 -2.52 -2.03
N SER A 338 -3.57 -3.77 -1.61
CA SER A 338 -2.43 -4.58 -2.04
C SER A 338 -2.66 -6.07 -1.91
N LEU A 339 -2.02 -6.80 -2.84
CA LEU A 339 -1.78 -8.25 -2.73
C LEU A 339 -0.39 -8.58 -2.15
N PHE A 340 0.45 -7.58 -1.89
CA PHE A 340 1.85 -7.57 -1.52
C PHE A 340 2.78 -7.74 -2.74
N ASN A 341 3.02 -8.94 -3.24
CA ASN A 341 3.81 -9.11 -4.47
C ASN A 341 2.87 -9.18 -5.69
N PRO A 342 3.36 -8.92 -6.91
CA PRO A 342 2.53 -9.03 -8.11
C PRO A 342 1.75 -10.34 -8.16
N PHE A 343 0.42 -10.26 -8.28
CA PHE A 343 -0.53 -11.38 -8.22
C PHE A 343 -0.49 -12.21 -6.91
N GLY A 344 0.05 -11.66 -5.82
CA GLY A 344 0.05 -12.24 -4.50
C GLY A 344 0.67 -13.62 -4.41
N SER A 345 -0.05 -14.58 -3.87
CA SER A 345 0.38 -15.98 -3.70
C SER A 345 0.46 -16.79 -5.01
N GLY A 346 -0.11 -16.29 -6.11
CA GLY A 346 -0.32 -17.04 -7.34
C GLY A 346 -1.59 -17.89 -7.33
N LEU A 347 -2.30 -17.96 -6.19
CA LEU A 347 -3.61 -18.62 -6.09
C LEU A 347 -4.68 -17.71 -6.67
N ILE A 348 -5.65 -18.29 -7.36
CA ILE A 348 -6.80 -17.57 -7.93
C ILE A 348 -8.10 -18.18 -7.43
N ILE A 349 -8.98 -17.31 -6.91
CA ILE A 349 -10.31 -17.68 -6.40
C ILE A 349 -11.33 -16.78 -7.06
N GLY A 350 -12.40 -17.34 -7.60
CA GLY A 350 -13.45 -16.53 -8.21
C GLY A 350 -12.96 -15.52 -9.26
N GLY A 351 -11.78 -15.79 -9.89
CA GLY A 351 -11.16 -14.92 -10.90
C GLY A 351 -10.22 -13.83 -10.34
N PHE A 352 -10.05 -13.70 -9.03
CA PHE A 352 -9.14 -12.72 -8.42
C PHE A 352 -7.92 -13.41 -7.76
N PRO A 353 -6.73 -12.77 -7.80
CA PRO A 353 -5.55 -13.26 -7.10
C PRO A 353 -5.71 -13.12 -5.57
N VAL A 354 -5.16 -14.08 -4.83
CA VAL A 354 -5.09 -14.06 -3.36
C VAL A 354 -3.74 -13.51 -2.92
N GLN A 355 -3.76 -12.59 -1.98
CA GLN A 355 -2.57 -11.97 -1.43
C GLN A 355 -1.56 -13.00 -0.84
N ASN A 356 -0.30 -12.61 -0.80
CA ASN A 356 0.74 -13.37 -0.11
C ASN A 356 1.27 -12.63 1.14
N ARG A 357 0.36 -11.99 1.88
CA ARG A 357 0.71 -11.16 3.04
C ARG A 357 1.42 -11.94 4.15
N GLY A 358 1.23 -13.25 4.24
CA GLY A 358 1.96 -14.13 5.16
C GLY A 358 3.50 -14.03 5.03
N VAL A 359 4.03 -13.64 3.87
CA VAL A 359 5.46 -13.31 3.71
C VAL A 359 5.90 -12.20 4.67
N GLY A 360 4.96 -11.37 5.13
CA GLY A 360 5.18 -10.35 6.14
C GLY A 360 5.62 -10.86 7.51
N PHE A 361 5.38 -12.12 7.85
CA PHE A 361 5.89 -12.72 9.11
C PHE A 361 7.42 -12.77 9.15
N ALA A 362 7.97 -12.65 10.35
CA ALA A 362 9.37 -12.92 10.60
C ALA A 362 9.72 -14.39 10.31
N ARG A 363 10.97 -14.66 9.92
CA ARG A 363 11.49 -16.02 9.76
C ARG A 363 12.13 -16.56 11.07
N ALA A 364 11.62 -16.06 12.20
CA ALA A 364 12.11 -16.39 13.54
C ALA A 364 10.94 -16.47 14.52
N MET A 365 11.12 -17.26 15.59
CA MET A 365 10.19 -17.33 16.71
C MET A 365 10.53 -16.27 17.78
N ASN A 366 9.62 -16.06 18.72
CA ASN A 366 9.77 -15.17 19.88
C ASN A 366 9.89 -13.67 19.53
N LEU A 367 9.25 -13.26 18.44
CA LEU A 367 9.08 -11.86 18.05
C LEU A 367 7.59 -11.50 17.99
N PRO A 368 7.21 -10.24 18.17
CA PRO A 368 5.83 -9.80 17.94
C PRO A 368 5.28 -10.24 16.58
N ASN A 369 6.14 -10.28 15.56
CA ASN A 369 5.80 -10.67 14.20
C ASN A 369 6.16 -12.14 13.86
N SER A 370 6.37 -13.02 14.85
CA SER A 370 6.55 -14.46 14.57
C SER A 370 5.30 -15.08 13.95
N PRO A 371 5.45 -16.03 13.03
CA PRO A 371 4.32 -16.68 12.38
C PRO A 371 3.51 -17.51 13.39
N ALA A 372 2.20 -17.44 13.28
CA ALA A 372 1.27 -18.27 14.04
C ALA A 372 -0.08 -18.33 13.30
N PRO A 373 -0.93 -19.37 13.54
CA PRO A 373 -2.32 -19.38 13.09
C PRO A 373 -3.12 -18.20 13.67
N ARG A 374 -4.08 -17.69 12.90
CA ARG A 374 -4.98 -16.59 13.31
C ARG A 374 -4.28 -15.32 13.79
N LYS A 375 -3.09 -15.05 13.27
CA LYS A 375 -2.27 -13.89 13.60
C LYS A 375 -2.12 -12.97 12.38
N ARG A 376 -2.09 -11.66 12.62
CA ARG A 376 -1.82 -10.66 11.59
C ARG A 376 -0.31 -10.56 11.35
N PRO A 377 0.18 -10.72 10.11
CA PRO A 377 1.56 -10.41 9.79
C PRO A 377 1.80 -8.90 9.76
N MET A 378 3.04 -8.47 9.93
CA MET A 378 3.42 -7.09 9.71
C MET A 378 3.04 -6.66 8.30
N HIS A 379 2.48 -5.45 8.18
CA HIS A 379 1.90 -4.94 6.96
C HIS A 379 2.66 -3.75 6.41
N THR A 380 3.01 -3.80 5.11
CA THR A 380 3.78 -2.72 4.47
C THR A 380 2.93 -1.53 4.00
N LEU A 381 1.60 -1.60 4.06
CA LEU A 381 0.75 -0.47 3.67
C LEU A 381 0.79 0.61 4.75
N SER A 382 0.91 1.86 4.31
CA SER A 382 0.80 3.05 5.15
C SER A 382 0.37 4.25 4.31
N ILE A 383 -0.16 5.28 4.97
CA ILE A 383 -0.61 6.53 4.38
C ILE A 383 -0.13 7.65 5.29
N LEU A 384 0.61 8.61 4.76
CA LEU A 384 1.07 9.76 5.50
C LEU A 384 0.07 10.92 5.35
N GLY A 385 -0.63 11.24 6.44
CA GLY A 385 -1.44 12.44 6.57
C GLY A 385 -0.65 13.56 7.22
N ILE A 386 -0.85 14.80 6.79
CA ILE A 386 -0.15 15.97 7.36
C ILE A 386 -1.15 17.11 7.57
N ASP A 387 -1.30 17.54 8.81
CA ASP A 387 -1.95 18.81 9.15
C ASP A 387 -0.90 19.92 9.14
N GLU A 388 -0.96 20.80 8.13
CA GLU A 388 -0.07 21.96 7.96
C GLU A 388 -0.58 23.20 8.74
N GLY A 389 -1.67 23.05 9.51
CA GLY A 389 -2.36 24.16 10.17
C GLY A 389 -3.30 24.92 9.24
N ASP A 390 -2.85 25.34 8.07
CA ASP A 390 -3.63 26.07 7.06
C ASP A 390 -4.03 25.20 5.85
N ALA A 391 -3.58 23.98 5.80
CA ALA A 391 -3.94 23.00 4.78
C ALA A 391 -3.88 21.57 5.33
N ARG A 392 -4.42 20.62 4.57
CA ARG A 392 -4.33 19.19 4.81
C ARG A 392 -3.66 18.56 3.63
N ARG A 393 -2.77 17.62 3.90
CA ARG A 393 -2.06 16.88 2.87
C ARG A 393 -2.15 15.39 3.11
N ILE A 394 -2.28 14.64 2.03
CA ILE A 394 -2.09 13.19 2.00
C ILE A 394 -0.97 12.86 1.03
N ILE A 395 -0.05 12.01 1.46
CA ILE A 395 1.00 11.40 0.66
C ILE A 395 0.87 9.89 0.81
N GLY A 396 0.87 9.18 -0.31
CA GLY A 396 0.93 7.74 -0.29
C GLY A 396 1.65 7.20 -1.52
N CYS A 397 2.06 5.95 -1.45
CA CYS A 397 2.93 5.40 -2.47
C CYS A 397 2.77 3.89 -2.63
N VAL A 398 3.16 3.42 -3.79
CA VAL A 398 3.52 2.03 -4.06
C VAL A 398 5.00 1.85 -3.76
N GLY A 399 5.40 0.78 -3.07
CA GLY A 399 6.83 0.60 -2.78
C GLY A 399 7.16 -0.51 -1.77
N GLY A 400 6.18 -1.26 -1.28
CA GLY A 400 6.43 -2.34 -0.32
C GLY A 400 7.20 -1.86 0.91
N ASP A 401 8.31 -2.49 1.23
CA ASP A 401 9.17 -2.13 2.36
C ASP A 401 9.88 -0.78 2.20
N TYR A 402 9.97 -0.24 1.00
CA TYR A 402 10.60 1.07 0.74
C TYR A 402 9.68 2.26 1.02
N ARG A 403 8.41 2.00 1.34
CA ARG A 403 7.39 3.05 1.55
C ARG A 403 7.80 4.12 2.57
N PRO A 404 8.39 3.80 3.75
CA PRO A 404 8.85 4.84 4.67
C PRO A 404 9.89 5.78 4.06
N GLN A 405 10.78 5.26 3.21
CA GLN A 405 11.78 6.07 2.50
C GLN A 405 11.14 6.93 1.42
N LEU A 406 10.12 6.41 0.72
CA LEU A 406 9.38 7.18 -0.31
C LEU A 406 8.58 8.32 0.32
N HIS A 407 7.89 8.08 1.43
CA HIS A 407 7.22 9.14 2.21
C HIS A 407 8.22 10.19 2.69
N LEU A 408 9.37 9.77 3.23
CA LEU A 408 10.45 10.66 3.63
C LEU A 408 10.95 11.50 2.45
N ARG A 409 11.21 10.90 1.27
CA ARG A 409 11.68 11.65 0.08
C ARG A 409 10.67 12.71 -0.36
N ALA A 410 9.38 12.39 -0.37
CA ALA A 410 8.34 13.37 -0.67
C ALA A 410 8.29 14.48 0.38
N TYR A 411 8.36 14.13 1.67
CA TYR A 411 8.39 15.08 2.78
C TYR A 411 9.59 16.04 2.67
N GLU A 412 10.81 15.53 2.50
CA GLU A 412 12.02 16.35 2.34
C GLU A 412 11.88 17.31 1.16
N ASN A 413 11.47 16.80 -0.02
CA ASN A 413 11.37 17.61 -1.23
C ASN A 413 10.39 18.76 -1.05
N ILE A 414 9.23 18.52 -0.42
CA ILE A 414 8.18 19.51 -0.22
C ILE A 414 8.58 20.51 0.90
N TYR A 415 8.99 20.00 2.07
CA TYR A 415 9.10 20.84 3.27
C TYR A 415 10.51 21.37 3.54
N VAL A 416 11.55 20.63 3.17
CA VAL A 416 12.94 21.05 3.33
C VAL A 416 13.40 21.83 2.09
N TYR A 417 13.27 21.21 0.92
CA TYR A 417 13.76 21.81 -0.33
C TYR A 417 12.74 22.74 -1.00
N ARG A 418 11.55 22.92 -0.42
CA ARG A 418 10.51 23.84 -0.86
C ARG A 418 10.08 23.64 -2.32
N MET A 419 10.15 22.42 -2.81
CA MET A 419 9.69 22.05 -4.15
C MET A 419 8.17 22.07 -4.22
N GLY A 420 7.63 22.47 -5.36
CA GLY A 420 6.20 22.26 -5.67
C GLY A 420 5.87 20.78 -5.79
N ASP A 421 4.59 20.40 -5.61
CA ASP A 421 4.18 18.99 -5.56
C ASP A 421 4.65 18.18 -6.78
N ALA A 422 4.47 18.70 -8.00
CA ALA A 422 4.95 18.02 -9.20
C ALA A 422 6.47 17.89 -9.26
N GLU A 423 7.19 18.94 -8.88
CA GLU A 423 8.66 18.96 -8.84
C GLU A 423 9.17 17.96 -7.81
N ALA A 424 8.57 17.92 -6.63
CA ALA A 424 8.91 16.99 -5.55
C ALA A 424 8.80 15.52 -5.97
N LEU A 425 7.76 15.18 -6.75
CA LEU A 425 7.57 13.82 -7.26
C LEU A 425 8.50 13.49 -8.44
N MET A 426 8.87 14.49 -9.25
CA MET A 426 9.80 14.31 -10.38
C MET A 426 11.27 14.28 -9.96
N ALA A 427 11.59 14.79 -8.78
CA ALA A 427 12.95 14.86 -8.29
C ALA A 427 13.61 13.46 -8.26
N PRO A 428 14.90 13.37 -8.59
CA PRO A 428 15.62 12.10 -8.52
C PRO A 428 15.68 11.58 -7.09
N ARG A 429 15.63 10.24 -6.93
CA ARG A 429 15.53 9.54 -5.66
C ARG A 429 16.71 8.61 -5.40
N PHE A 430 16.84 8.24 -4.14
CA PHE A 430 17.67 7.13 -3.72
C PHE A 430 16.93 6.27 -2.71
N ILE A 431 17.19 4.95 -2.75
CA ILE A 431 16.53 3.95 -1.91
C ILE A 431 17.59 2.99 -1.36
N PHE A 432 17.56 2.79 -0.05
CA PHE A 432 18.37 1.81 0.65
C PHE A 432 17.65 0.46 0.71
N SER A 433 18.41 -0.60 0.47
CA SER A 433 17.96 -1.98 0.67
C SER A 433 19.04 -2.81 1.34
N PRO A 434 18.70 -3.73 2.27
CA PRO A 434 19.67 -4.63 2.86
C PRO A 434 20.18 -5.64 1.82
N ALA A 435 21.50 -5.89 1.82
CA ALA A 435 22.18 -6.83 0.91
C ALA A 435 23.21 -7.66 1.69
N GLY A 436 22.74 -8.69 2.40
CA GLY A 436 23.59 -9.46 3.30
C GLY A 436 24.05 -8.62 4.49
N ASN A 437 25.37 -8.45 4.64
CA ASN A 437 25.97 -7.63 5.70
C ASN A 437 26.14 -6.15 5.30
N GLU A 438 25.84 -5.80 4.06
CA GLU A 438 25.98 -4.45 3.50
C GLU A 438 24.61 -3.87 3.17
N TRP A 439 24.60 -2.59 2.83
CA TRP A 439 23.43 -1.91 2.31
C TRP A 439 23.68 -1.49 0.87
N LYS A 440 22.76 -1.85 -0.02
CA LYS A 440 22.73 -1.40 -1.38
C LYS A 440 21.91 -0.11 -1.46
N VAL A 441 22.43 0.88 -2.18
CA VAL A 441 21.72 2.12 -2.45
C VAL A 441 21.51 2.28 -3.95
N GLU A 442 20.26 2.25 -4.37
CA GLU A 442 19.88 2.64 -5.74
C GLU A 442 19.78 4.15 -5.79
N VAL A 443 20.53 4.77 -6.71
CA VAL A 443 20.61 6.22 -6.86
C VAL A 443 20.23 6.61 -8.28
N GLU A 444 19.17 7.37 -8.46
CA GLU A 444 18.77 7.88 -9.76
C GLU A 444 19.77 8.91 -10.32
N ASN A 445 19.92 8.93 -11.64
CA ASN A 445 20.71 9.94 -12.32
C ASN A 445 20.24 11.35 -11.94
N GLY A 446 21.18 12.26 -11.69
CA GLY A 446 20.90 13.62 -11.21
C GLY A 446 21.24 13.85 -9.73
N LEU A 447 21.51 12.79 -8.95
CA LEU A 447 22.03 12.91 -7.59
C LEU A 447 23.54 12.62 -7.55
N SER A 448 24.26 13.36 -6.72
CA SER A 448 25.64 13.08 -6.34
C SER A 448 25.70 12.25 -5.06
N PHE A 449 26.76 11.46 -4.89
CA PHE A 449 27.04 10.77 -3.63
C PHE A 449 28.53 10.61 -3.41
N SER A 450 28.93 10.54 -2.15
CA SER A 450 30.27 10.15 -1.72
C SER A 450 30.29 8.65 -1.44
N GLU A 451 31.38 7.98 -1.77
CA GLU A 451 31.60 6.59 -1.34
C GLU A 451 31.70 6.51 0.18
N GLU A 452 31.09 5.48 0.77
CA GLU A 452 31.06 5.26 2.21
C GLU A 452 31.17 3.78 2.51
N ALA A 453 31.93 3.44 3.57
CA ALA A 453 32.12 2.05 3.98
C ALA A 453 30.77 1.40 4.38
N GLY A 454 30.54 0.18 3.93
CA GLY A 454 29.30 -0.55 4.20
C GLY A 454 28.11 -0.20 3.29
N LEU A 455 28.32 0.70 2.31
CA LEU A 455 27.36 1.01 1.25
C LEU A 455 27.86 0.57 -0.12
N SER A 456 27.01 -0.11 -0.88
CA SER A 456 27.25 -0.36 -2.29
C SER A 456 26.26 0.46 -3.13
N PHE A 457 26.76 1.31 -4.01
CA PHE A 457 25.94 2.20 -4.82
C PHE A 457 25.68 1.63 -6.20
N MET A 458 24.42 1.70 -6.64
CA MET A 458 24.00 1.34 -7.99
C MET A 458 23.29 2.53 -8.64
N ARG A 459 23.86 3.02 -9.74
CA ARG A 459 23.20 4.04 -10.58
C ARG A 459 22.04 3.41 -11.36
N VAL A 460 20.91 4.08 -11.34
CA VAL A 460 19.73 3.74 -12.16
C VAL A 460 19.31 4.97 -12.97
N PRO A 461 18.63 4.78 -14.12
CA PRO A 461 18.06 5.89 -14.88
C PRO A 461 17.15 6.76 -14.02
N LEU A 462 16.96 8.02 -14.41
CA LEU A 462 15.90 8.84 -13.80
C LEU A 462 14.55 8.13 -13.96
N PHE A 463 13.75 8.09 -12.89
CA PHE A 463 12.51 7.32 -12.79
C PHE A 463 12.71 5.78 -12.77
N GLY A 464 13.93 5.31 -12.51
CA GLY A 464 14.27 3.90 -12.48
C GLY A 464 14.24 3.24 -11.10
N THR A 465 14.09 3.99 -10.01
CA THR A 465 13.93 3.42 -8.67
C THR A 465 12.54 2.81 -8.50
N HIS A 466 12.47 1.84 -7.60
CA HIS A 466 11.21 1.18 -7.26
C HIS A 466 10.21 2.15 -6.60
N GLY A 467 8.93 1.98 -6.95
CA GLY A 467 7.82 2.69 -6.35
C GLY A 467 7.46 4.02 -7.00
N HIS A 468 6.24 4.46 -6.72
CA HIS A 468 5.70 5.75 -7.18
C HIS A 468 4.79 6.35 -6.11
N ILE A 469 4.56 7.65 -6.19
CA ILE A 469 3.91 8.45 -5.14
C ILE A 469 2.77 9.26 -5.77
N HIS A 470 1.66 9.38 -5.03
CA HIS A 470 0.67 10.41 -5.25
C HIS A 470 0.62 11.34 -4.04
N THR A 471 0.38 12.62 -4.27
CA THR A 471 0.14 13.61 -3.21
C THR A 471 -1.04 14.48 -3.55
N ALA A 472 -1.78 14.84 -2.51
CA ALA A 472 -2.81 15.86 -2.58
C ALA A 472 -2.72 16.79 -1.39
N ARG A 473 -2.98 18.08 -1.64
CA ARG A 473 -3.07 19.13 -0.64
C ARG A 473 -4.37 19.90 -0.83
N MET A 474 -5.13 20.09 0.23
CA MET A 474 -6.31 20.94 0.25
C MET A 474 -6.07 22.13 1.20
N ASP A 475 -6.12 23.34 0.68
CA ASP A 475 -5.92 24.55 1.48
C ASP A 475 -7.24 25.02 2.14
N ARG A 476 -7.15 26.02 3.03
CA ARG A 476 -8.32 26.60 3.75
C ARG A 476 -9.39 27.19 2.84
N ARG A 477 -9.07 27.50 1.60
CA ARG A 477 -10.03 28.02 0.60
C ARG A 477 -10.76 26.89 -0.11
N GLY A 478 -10.43 25.63 0.23
CA GLY A 478 -10.90 24.44 -0.45
C GLY A 478 -10.26 24.22 -1.83
N VAL A 479 -9.12 24.86 -2.10
CA VAL A 479 -8.36 24.61 -3.32
C VAL A 479 -7.59 23.30 -3.16
N LEU A 480 -7.88 22.37 -4.04
CA LEU A 480 -7.23 21.06 -4.13
C LEU A 480 -6.06 21.10 -5.11
N TYR A 481 -4.93 20.56 -4.70
CA TYR A 481 -3.71 20.36 -5.49
C TYR A 481 -3.43 18.87 -5.56
N LEU A 482 -3.41 18.28 -6.76
CA LEU A 482 -3.17 16.86 -6.98
C LEU A 482 -1.97 16.63 -7.87
N ALA A 483 -1.08 15.72 -7.50
CA ALA A 483 0.04 15.34 -8.33
C ALA A 483 0.24 13.81 -8.31
N SER A 484 0.48 13.23 -9.49
CA SER A 484 0.82 11.83 -9.70
C SER A 484 2.25 11.69 -10.19
N ASP A 485 2.96 10.66 -9.71
CA ASP A 485 4.35 10.38 -10.06
C ASP A 485 4.49 9.93 -11.52
N PRO A 486 5.46 10.43 -12.28
CA PRO A 486 5.70 10.01 -13.66
C PRO A 486 6.22 8.56 -13.80
N ARG A 487 6.51 7.89 -12.67
CA ARG A 487 6.94 6.47 -12.65
C ARG A 487 5.78 5.49 -12.77
N THR A 488 4.54 5.95 -12.80
CA THR A 488 3.32 5.15 -12.97
C THR A 488 2.58 5.52 -14.26
N GLU A 489 1.61 4.68 -14.67
CA GLU A 489 0.63 4.99 -15.73
C GLU A 489 -0.49 5.92 -15.24
N GLY A 490 -0.49 6.26 -13.95
CA GLY A 490 -1.50 7.06 -13.28
C GLY A 490 -1.52 8.52 -13.71
N ILE A 491 -2.65 9.15 -13.44
CA ILE A 491 -2.88 10.57 -13.69
C ILE A 491 -3.61 11.23 -12.52
N SER A 492 -3.64 12.56 -12.54
CA SER A 492 -4.48 13.38 -11.66
C SER A 492 -5.47 14.18 -12.51
N MET A 493 -6.72 14.26 -12.06
CA MET A 493 -7.79 15.05 -12.66
C MET A 493 -8.54 15.82 -11.58
N SER A 494 -8.99 17.03 -11.86
CA SER A 494 -9.81 17.84 -10.94
C SER A 494 -10.77 18.74 -11.70
N LEU A 495 -11.86 19.10 -11.02
CA LEU A 495 -12.90 20.06 -11.43
C LEU A 495 -12.92 21.26 -10.47
#